data_5cf75158bc6ac23a624603545795fc93
#
_entry.id   5cf75158bc6ac23a624603545795fc93
#
_cell.length_a   1.000
_cell.length_b   1.000
_cell.length_c   1.000
_cell.angle_alpha   90.00
_cell.angle_beta   90.00
_cell.angle_gamma   90.00
#
_symmetry.space_group_name_H-M   'P 1'
#
loop_
_entity.id
_entity.type
_entity.pdbx_description
1 polymer ?
#
loop_
_entity_poly.entity_id
_entity_poly.type
_entity_poly.pdbx_seq_one_letter_code
_entity_poly.pdbx_strand_id
1 'polypeptide(L)'
;YLTESFFTELASRELKVNIILFDAKEKGIDKTIGMSLCVKNENMLWGRYWGSEKNIDNLHFEACYYSPIEWAIANKIKYFDPGAGGSHKKRRGFIAKPNASLHRWYNLPMDSLIREWLPKANKLMLDQINATNNEVPFKFEEPKLSNT
;
A
#
# COMPACT_ATOMS: atom_id res chain seq x y z
N TYR A 1 -13.94 12.71 -0.98
CA TYR A 1 -12.87 12.53 0.01
C TYR A 1 -13.44 12.00 1.30
N LEU A 2 -12.62 11.29 2.09
CA LEU A 2 -13.06 10.64 3.32
C LEU A 2 -13.32 11.69 4.41
N THR A 3 -14.37 11.47 5.17
CA THR A 3 -14.79 12.34 6.28
C THR A 3 -14.38 11.75 7.62
N GLU A 4 -14.47 12.54 8.68
CA GLU A 4 -14.25 12.06 10.06
C GLU A 4 -15.17 10.87 10.38
N SER A 5 -16.42 10.91 9.94
CA SER A 5 -17.38 9.82 10.15
C SER A 5 -16.92 8.50 9.50
N PHE A 6 -16.22 8.54 8.35
CA PHE A 6 -15.63 7.34 7.76
C PHE A 6 -14.63 6.67 8.70
N PHE A 7 -13.73 7.44 9.30
CA PHE A 7 -12.70 6.88 10.20
C PHE A 7 -13.31 6.40 11.51
N THR A 8 -14.32 7.09 12.03
CA THR A 8 -15.07 6.68 13.21
C THR A 8 -15.78 5.34 12.95
N GLU A 9 -16.45 5.20 11.82
CA GLU A 9 -17.12 3.97 11.42
C GLU A 9 -16.12 2.84 11.19
N LEU A 10 -15.01 3.13 10.49
CA LEU A 10 -13.94 2.16 10.25
C LEU A 10 -13.33 1.62 11.55
N ALA A 11 -13.23 2.46 12.59
CA ALA A 11 -12.74 2.09 13.91
C ALA A 11 -13.80 1.39 14.77
N SER A 12 -15.05 1.30 14.32
CA SER A 12 -16.12 0.64 15.08
C SER A 12 -15.85 -0.85 15.22
N ARG A 13 -16.22 -1.40 16.38
CA ARG A 13 -16.09 -2.84 16.63
C ARG A 13 -17.01 -3.70 15.75
N GLU A 14 -18.05 -3.12 15.21
CA GLU A 14 -19.03 -3.80 14.36
C GLU A 14 -18.41 -4.24 13.03
N LEU A 15 -17.54 -3.43 12.44
CA LEU A 15 -16.87 -3.76 11.17
C LEU A 15 -15.73 -4.78 11.32
N LYS A 16 -15.27 -5.07 12.53
CA LYS A 16 -14.16 -6.01 12.82
C LYS A 16 -12.91 -5.77 11.97
N VAL A 17 -12.66 -4.53 11.57
CA VAL A 17 -11.46 -4.16 10.82
C VAL A 17 -10.27 -4.07 11.77
N ASN A 18 -9.19 -4.79 11.46
CA ASN A 18 -7.96 -4.68 12.24
C ASN A 18 -7.14 -3.50 11.74
N ILE A 19 -7.20 -2.38 12.47
CA ILE A 19 -6.46 -1.16 12.19
C ILE A 19 -5.20 -1.12 13.04
N ILE A 20 -4.09 -0.74 12.42
CA ILE A 20 -2.82 -0.45 13.10
C ILE A 20 -2.45 1.00 12.78
N LEU A 21 -2.18 1.78 13.82
CA LEU A 21 -1.72 3.16 13.70
C LEU A 21 -0.24 3.24 14.10
N PHE A 22 0.55 3.90 13.27
CA PHE A 22 1.94 4.26 13.55
C PHE A 22 1.98 5.75 13.82
N ASP A 23 2.04 6.09 15.10
CA ASP A 23 1.96 7.44 15.62
C ASP A 23 3.35 8.01 15.88
N ALA A 24 3.68 9.10 15.19
CA ALA A 24 4.92 9.82 15.39
C ALA A 24 4.70 11.00 16.34
N LYS A 25 5.46 11.02 17.43
CA LYS A 25 5.35 12.05 18.47
C LYS A 25 6.59 12.93 18.53
N GLU A 26 6.42 14.18 18.92
CA GLU A 26 7.52 15.09 19.19
C GLU A 26 8.23 14.68 20.48
N LYS A 27 9.56 14.59 20.45
CA LYS A 27 10.37 14.12 21.61
C LYS A 27 10.17 15.05 22.81
N GLY A 28 9.76 14.48 23.93
CA GLY A 28 9.51 15.21 25.19
C GLY A 28 8.13 15.86 25.29
N ILE A 29 7.30 15.75 24.24
CA ILE A 29 5.91 16.24 24.21
C ILE A 29 5.02 15.12 23.73
N ASP A 30 3.96 14.78 24.46
CA ASP A 30 3.00 13.75 24.03
C ASP A 30 2.04 14.29 22.97
N LYS A 31 2.61 14.90 21.92
CA LYS A 31 1.87 15.45 20.79
C LYS A 31 2.16 14.67 19.53
N THR A 32 1.13 14.13 18.90
CA THR A 32 1.22 13.53 17.56
C THR A 32 1.56 14.59 16.53
N ILE A 33 2.60 14.36 15.74
CA ILE A 33 3.06 15.21 14.64
C ILE A 33 2.83 14.61 13.28
N GLY A 34 2.56 13.32 13.24
CA GLY A 34 2.20 12.58 12.03
C GLY A 34 1.74 11.18 12.36
N MET A 35 0.94 10.60 11.48
CA MET A 35 0.39 9.25 11.69
C MET A 35 0.18 8.54 10.36
N SER A 36 0.50 7.25 10.32
CA SER A 36 0.05 6.38 9.25
C SER A 36 -0.96 5.36 9.76
N LEU A 37 -1.93 5.05 8.89
CA LEU A 37 -2.95 4.05 9.14
C LEU A 37 -2.74 2.87 8.21
N CYS A 38 -2.60 1.69 8.80
CA CYS A 38 -2.58 0.42 8.10
C CYS A 38 -3.79 -0.43 8.50
N VAL A 39 -4.19 -1.30 7.60
CA VAL A 39 -5.19 -2.35 7.86
C VAL A 39 -4.48 -3.69 7.78
N LYS A 40 -4.87 -4.66 8.60
CA LYS A 40 -4.26 -6.00 8.56
C LYS A 40 -5.28 -7.14 8.61
N ASN A 41 -4.83 -8.30 8.13
CA ASN A 41 -5.36 -9.60 8.52
C ASN A 41 -4.23 -10.46 9.14
N GLU A 42 -4.41 -11.76 9.20
CA GLU A 42 -3.41 -12.68 9.78
C GLU A 42 -2.07 -12.68 9.05
N ASN A 43 -2.08 -12.50 7.73
CA ASN A 43 -0.90 -12.67 6.89
C ASN A 43 -0.42 -11.40 6.20
N MET A 44 -1.25 -10.36 6.16
CA MET A 44 -1.06 -9.19 5.31
C MET A 44 -1.27 -7.90 6.08
N LEU A 45 -0.39 -6.92 5.84
CA LEU A 45 -0.51 -5.54 6.28
C LEU A 45 -0.66 -4.66 5.04
N TRP A 46 -1.63 -3.73 5.04
CA TRP A 46 -1.85 -2.76 3.98
C TRP A 46 -1.70 -1.35 4.50
N GLY A 47 -0.74 -0.59 3.98
CA GLY A 47 -0.66 0.86 4.17
C GLY A 47 -1.79 1.56 3.42
N ARG A 48 -2.51 2.47 4.08
CA ARG A 48 -3.68 3.12 3.50
C ARG A 48 -3.63 4.64 3.54
N TYR A 49 -3.43 5.22 4.69
CA TYR A 49 -3.50 6.66 4.87
C TYR A 49 -2.30 7.18 5.63
N TRP A 50 -1.94 8.41 5.33
CA TRP A 50 -0.89 9.15 5.98
C TRP A 50 -1.33 10.59 6.19
N GLY A 51 -0.98 11.18 7.33
CA GLY A 51 -1.15 12.58 7.63
C GLY A 51 -0.05 13.10 8.54
N SER A 52 0.29 14.36 8.40
CA SER A 52 1.27 15.04 9.25
C SER A 52 0.91 16.51 9.40
N GLU A 53 1.08 17.04 10.59
CA GLU A 53 0.91 18.48 10.87
C GLU A 53 2.10 19.31 10.36
N LYS A 54 3.29 18.70 10.31
CA LYS A 54 4.55 19.37 9.95
C LYS A 54 5.23 18.62 8.81
N ASN A 55 5.88 19.35 7.92
CA ASN A 55 6.78 18.74 6.95
C ASN A 55 8.13 18.49 7.64
N ILE A 56 8.36 17.23 8.02
CA ILE A 56 9.58 16.77 8.67
C ILE A 56 10.27 15.78 7.74
N ASP A 57 11.54 16.02 7.46
CA ASP A 57 12.32 15.17 6.57
C ASP A 57 12.32 13.72 7.05
N ASN A 58 12.05 12.82 6.11
CA ASN A 58 11.98 11.37 6.31
C ASN A 58 10.86 10.85 7.22
N LEU A 59 10.06 11.69 7.86
CA LEU A 59 8.96 11.26 8.74
C LEU A 59 7.95 10.36 8.00
N HIS A 60 7.62 10.71 6.76
CA HIS A 60 6.77 9.87 5.91
C HIS A 60 7.37 8.47 5.69
N PHE A 61 8.68 8.38 5.45
CA PHE A 61 9.32 7.09 5.22
C PHE A 61 9.37 6.26 6.49
N GLU A 62 9.63 6.88 7.61
CA GLU A 62 9.62 6.22 8.92
C GLU A 62 8.23 5.66 9.24
N ALA A 63 7.21 6.51 9.24
CA ALA A 63 5.87 6.13 9.65
C ALA A 63 5.13 5.22 8.65
N CYS A 64 5.42 5.33 7.32
CA CYS A 64 4.72 4.56 6.30
C CYS A 64 5.45 3.31 5.82
N TYR A 65 6.74 3.17 6.11
CA TYR A 65 7.54 2.02 5.64
C TYR A 65 8.35 1.38 6.75
N TYR A 66 9.28 2.08 7.41
CA TYR A 66 10.23 1.43 8.31
C TYR A 66 9.54 0.91 9.58
N SER A 67 8.81 1.73 10.30
CA SER A 67 8.04 1.29 11.47
C SER A 67 7.02 0.20 11.15
N PRO A 68 6.22 0.29 10.06
CA PRO A 68 5.36 -0.81 9.63
C PRO A 68 6.09 -2.10 9.28
N ILE A 69 7.27 -2.04 8.65
CA ILE A 69 8.10 -3.23 8.34
C ILE A 69 8.56 -3.89 9.64
N GLU A 70 9.15 -3.14 10.56
CA GLU A 70 9.61 -3.64 11.85
C GLU A 70 8.46 -4.29 12.65
N TRP A 71 7.32 -3.61 12.69
CA TRP A 71 6.13 -4.12 13.34
C TRP A 71 5.63 -5.42 12.68
N ALA A 72 5.60 -5.46 11.35
CA ALA A 72 5.16 -6.63 10.60
C ALA A 72 6.06 -7.85 10.88
N ILE A 73 7.39 -7.65 10.91
CA ILE A 73 8.36 -8.70 11.25
C ILE A 73 8.12 -9.20 12.69
N ALA A 74 8.01 -8.30 13.67
CA ALA A 74 7.77 -8.64 15.06
C ALA A 74 6.46 -9.41 15.27
N ASN A 75 5.43 -9.12 14.46
CA ASN A 75 4.12 -9.77 14.52
C ASN A 75 3.94 -10.93 13.53
N LYS A 76 5.01 -11.38 12.87
CA LYS A 76 5.02 -12.52 11.93
C LYS A 76 4.06 -12.33 10.74
N ILE A 77 3.82 -11.10 10.35
CA ILE A 77 3.06 -10.78 9.13
C ILE A 77 3.91 -11.17 7.92
N LYS A 78 3.35 -11.92 6.98
CA LYS A 78 4.10 -12.47 5.84
C LYS A 78 4.31 -11.45 4.71
N TYR A 79 3.35 -10.56 4.52
CA TYR A 79 3.34 -9.62 3.40
C TYR A 79 2.98 -8.22 3.86
N PHE A 80 3.65 -7.23 3.28
CA PHE A 80 3.29 -5.83 3.47
C PHE A 80 3.08 -5.16 2.10
N ASP A 81 1.89 -4.61 1.88
CA ASP A 81 1.53 -3.80 0.72
C ASP A 81 1.51 -2.31 1.12
N PRO A 82 2.50 -1.52 0.70
CA PRO A 82 2.58 -0.11 1.05
C PRO A 82 1.66 0.79 0.19
N GLY A 83 0.72 0.21 -0.55
CA GLY A 83 -0.17 0.90 -1.47
C GLY A 83 0.38 1.05 -2.90
N ALA A 84 -0.42 1.61 -3.81
CA ALA A 84 -0.07 1.77 -5.21
C ALA A 84 0.94 2.90 -5.46
N GLY A 85 1.70 2.80 -6.55
CA GLY A 85 2.60 3.84 -7.07
C GLY A 85 3.87 4.07 -6.24
N GLY A 86 4.69 5.04 -6.67
CA GLY A 86 5.89 5.48 -5.96
C GLY A 86 7.16 4.71 -6.28
N SER A 87 7.99 5.25 -7.20
CA SER A 87 9.27 4.66 -7.60
C SER A 87 10.27 4.49 -6.43
N HIS A 88 10.12 5.27 -5.36
CA HIS A 88 10.94 5.20 -4.16
C HIS A 88 10.76 3.88 -3.38
N LYS A 89 9.66 3.15 -3.59
CA LYS A 89 9.37 1.88 -2.91
C LYS A 89 10.33 0.76 -3.34
N LYS A 90 10.72 0.72 -4.61
CA LYS A 90 11.69 -0.27 -5.10
C LYS A 90 13.03 -0.20 -4.36
N ARG A 91 13.50 1.01 -4.01
CA ARG A 91 14.74 1.20 -3.23
C ARG A 91 14.67 0.62 -1.81
N ARG A 92 13.46 0.35 -1.32
CA ARG A 92 13.16 -0.25 -0.01
C ARG A 92 12.82 -1.74 -0.11
N GLY A 93 13.03 -2.34 -1.29
CA GLY A 93 12.81 -3.76 -1.51
C GLY A 93 11.37 -4.16 -1.85
N PHE A 94 10.46 -3.21 -2.04
CA PHE A 94 9.11 -3.56 -2.47
C PHE A 94 9.11 -3.94 -3.97
N ILE A 95 8.53 -5.10 -4.27
CA ILE A 95 8.29 -5.55 -5.64
C ILE A 95 6.95 -5.03 -6.15
N ALA A 96 6.91 -4.64 -7.42
CA ALA A 96 5.67 -4.26 -8.06
C ALA A 96 4.86 -5.50 -8.46
N LYS A 97 3.56 -5.50 -8.18
CA LYS A 97 2.61 -6.54 -8.61
C LYS A 97 1.45 -5.90 -9.37
N PRO A 98 0.92 -6.57 -10.40
CA PRO A 98 -0.26 -6.06 -11.09
C PRO A 98 -1.49 -6.12 -10.17
N ASN A 99 -2.28 -5.05 -10.16
CA ASN A 99 -3.60 -5.04 -9.57
C ASN A 99 -4.65 -5.18 -10.67
N ALA A 100 -5.74 -5.89 -10.37
CA ALA A 100 -6.88 -5.98 -11.25
C ALA A 100 -7.99 -5.02 -10.79
N SER A 101 -8.61 -4.33 -11.73
CA SER A 101 -9.81 -3.52 -11.49
C SER A 101 -10.85 -3.81 -12.57
N LEU A 102 -12.12 -3.72 -12.18
CA LEU A 102 -13.24 -3.94 -13.09
C LEU A 102 -13.94 -2.61 -13.34
N HIS A 103 -14.13 -2.28 -14.60
CA HIS A 103 -14.77 -1.04 -15.02
C HIS A 103 -15.90 -1.33 -15.98
N ARG A 104 -16.97 -0.53 -15.93
CA ARG A 104 -18.07 -0.56 -16.88
C ARG A 104 -18.35 0.85 -17.38
N TRP A 105 -18.33 1.03 -18.68
CA TRP A 105 -18.69 2.28 -19.34
C TRP A 105 -20.09 2.14 -19.95
N TYR A 106 -20.97 3.09 -19.61
CA TYR A 106 -22.34 3.11 -20.11
C TYR A 106 -22.45 3.86 -21.45
N ASN A 107 -21.44 4.65 -21.81
CA ASN A 107 -21.33 5.28 -23.11
C ASN A 107 -20.69 4.28 -24.10
N LEU A 108 -21.48 3.80 -25.06
CA LEU A 108 -21.07 2.75 -25.99
C LEU A 108 -19.83 3.10 -26.85
N PRO A 109 -19.70 4.32 -27.44
CA PRO A 109 -18.49 4.72 -28.12
C PRO A 109 -17.25 4.68 -27.25
N MET A 110 -17.35 5.13 -26.01
CA MET A 110 -16.25 5.09 -25.04
C MET A 110 -15.90 3.65 -24.64
N ASP A 111 -16.89 2.80 -24.42
CA ASP A 111 -16.67 1.38 -24.10
C ASP A 111 -15.89 0.68 -25.21
N SER A 112 -16.29 0.89 -26.47
CA SER A 112 -15.62 0.31 -27.63
C SER A 112 -14.16 0.76 -27.75
N LEU A 113 -13.89 2.07 -27.59
CA LEU A 113 -12.56 2.64 -27.65
C LEU A 113 -11.66 2.08 -26.55
N ILE A 114 -12.16 2.01 -25.32
CA ILE A 114 -11.39 1.52 -24.18
C ILE A 114 -11.10 0.01 -24.33
N ARG A 115 -12.06 -0.79 -24.79
CA ARG A 115 -11.84 -2.23 -25.03
C ARG A 115 -10.75 -2.49 -26.08
N GLU A 116 -10.68 -1.66 -27.11
CA GLU A 116 -9.62 -1.76 -28.13
C GLU A 116 -8.23 -1.36 -27.56
N TRP A 117 -8.20 -0.31 -26.74
CA TRP A 117 -6.96 0.24 -26.17
C TRP A 117 -6.42 -0.59 -25.00
N LEU A 118 -7.29 -1.15 -24.15
CA LEU A 118 -6.96 -1.77 -22.88
C LEU A 118 -5.93 -2.92 -22.97
N PRO A 119 -5.97 -3.81 -23.97
CA PRO A 119 -4.96 -4.87 -24.09
C PRO A 119 -3.54 -4.32 -24.30
N LYS A 120 -3.39 -3.24 -25.07
CA LYS A 120 -2.11 -2.57 -25.30
C LYS A 120 -1.61 -1.91 -24.03
N ALA A 121 -2.49 -1.20 -23.31
CA ALA A 121 -2.16 -0.56 -22.05
C ALA A 121 -1.76 -1.58 -20.96
N ASN A 122 -2.47 -2.69 -20.86
CA ASN A 122 -2.14 -3.76 -19.91
C ASN A 122 -0.78 -4.38 -20.21
N LYS A 123 -0.47 -4.61 -21.49
CA LYS A 123 0.85 -5.12 -21.88
C LYS A 123 1.97 -4.16 -21.49
N LEU A 124 1.83 -2.86 -21.80
CA LEU A 124 2.82 -1.85 -21.42
C LEU A 124 3.01 -1.79 -19.92
N MET A 125 1.93 -1.90 -19.14
CA MET A 125 1.99 -1.91 -17.68
C MET A 125 2.74 -3.13 -17.14
N LEU A 126 2.50 -4.32 -17.70
CA LEU A 126 3.23 -5.54 -17.32
C LEU A 126 4.73 -5.44 -17.65
N ASP A 127 5.08 -4.90 -18.83
CA ASP A 127 6.47 -4.67 -19.21
C ASP A 127 7.16 -3.68 -18.24
N GLN A 128 6.45 -2.62 -17.82
CA GLN A 128 6.95 -1.66 -16.85
C GLN A 128 7.12 -2.27 -15.44
N ILE A 129 6.20 -3.13 -15.01
CA ILE A 129 6.30 -3.88 -13.75
C ILE A 129 7.55 -4.76 -13.77
N ASN A 130 7.76 -5.52 -14.83
CA ASN A 130 8.93 -6.37 -14.98
C ASN A 130 10.24 -5.56 -14.97
N ALA A 131 10.30 -4.47 -15.71
CA ALA A 131 11.46 -3.57 -15.71
C ALA A 131 11.73 -3.01 -14.28
N THR A 132 10.69 -2.59 -13.58
CA THR A 132 10.81 -2.08 -12.20
C THR A 132 11.34 -3.14 -11.24
N ASN A 133 10.87 -4.37 -11.35
CA ASN A 133 11.28 -5.47 -10.48
C ASN A 133 12.73 -5.91 -10.73
N ASN A 134 13.25 -5.75 -11.94
CA ASN A 134 14.66 -6.02 -12.24
C ASN A 134 15.62 -5.03 -11.57
N GLU A 135 15.13 -3.88 -11.12
CA GLU A 135 15.92 -2.84 -10.44
C GLU A 135 15.82 -2.91 -8.90
N VAL A 136 15.07 -3.86 -8.34
CA VAL A 136 14.98 -4.02 -6.88
C VAL A 136 16.31 -4.54 -6.33
N PRO A 137 16.85 -3.95 -5.23
CA PRO A 137 18.18 -4.27 -4.72
C PRO A 137 18.30 -5.67 -4.12
N PHE A 138 17.20 -6.36 -3.88
CA PHE A 138 17.16 -7.70 -3.28
C PHE A 138 16.69 -8.73 -4.29
N LYS A 139 17.36 -9.91 -4.31
CA LYS A 139 16.85 -11.07 -5.02
C LYS A 139 15.78 -11.73 -4.15
N PHE A 140 14.55 -11.76 -4.63
CA PHE A 140 13.48 -12.53 -4.00
C PHE A 140 13.45 -13.93 -4.58
N GLU A 141 13.61 -14.93 -3.76
CA GLU A 141 13.15 -16.27 -4.10
C GLU A 141 11.63 -16.28 -3.90
N GLU A 142 10.88 -16.51 -4.98
CA GLU A 142 9.45 -16.74 -4.84
C GLU A 142 9.24 -17.94 -3.92
N PRO A 143 8.41 -17.83 -2.88
CA PRO A 143 8.07 -19.00 -2.09
C PRO A 143 7.48 -20.03 -3.03
N LYS A 144 8.09 -21.20 -3.13
CA LYS A 144 7.55 -22.33 -3.87
C LYS A 144 6.15 -22.57 -3.32
N LEU A 145 5.13 -22.30 -4.14
CA LEU A 145 3.76 -22.68 -3.85
C LEU A 145 3.78 -24.21 -3.69
N SER A 146 3.69 -24.67 -2.46
CA SER A 146 3.43 -26.07 -2.20
C SER A 146 2.05 -26.37 -2.77
N ASN A 147 2.02 -27.12 -3.86
CA ASN A 147 0.79 -27.73 -4.36
C ASN A 147 0.25 -28.66 -3.25
N THR A 148 -0.76 -28.20 -2.54
CA THR A 148 -1.65 -29.03 -1.71
C THR A 148 -3.07 -28.78 -2.14
#